data_35cb9ae9d33e083b0869424baef9bb57
#
_entry.id   35cb9ae9d33e083b0869424baef9bb57
#
_cell.length_a   1.000
_cell.length_b   1.000
_cell.length_c   1.000
_cell.angle_alpha   90.00
_cell.angle_beta   90.00
_cell.angle_gamma   90.00
#
_symmetry.space_group_name_H-M   'P 1'
#
loop_
_entity.id
_entity.type
_entity.pdbx_description
1 polymer ?
#
loop_
_entity_poly.entity_id
_entity_poly.type
_entity_poly.pdbx_seq_one_letter_code
_entity_poly.pdbx_strand_id
1 'polypeptide(L)'
;MVNLPFSRLASSVKRLLIRPLLVLAIVCGVVALGVVLSFPALLAVSIQRDQNQAIATIPEQFPVTVNPRAKTIVENVEVNAFLEGADSPLQATALTAGSMFGYLFTWIATAIADAPWYQSIAAVNGRFVTITSGMRKEQVASAFASTLAWNKNQKQEFVTAKNDALLPLPEGSFSPGTYFVSSRTTPAAAQTLVNDRFTREVLSRYGTTTAAVVPLAQALTVASLIERETGGPDDMRLISGIIWNRLFLNMNLQIDATLQYVKASNTVVGNWWPGVVPADRYRKSVYNTYLHSGLPPTPIASPSVAAIIAALNPKNTPCIYYFHDRAGGFHCTTTYAEHVALLKKYYGRGK
;
A
#
# COMPACT_ATOMS: atom_id res chain seq x y z
N MET A 1 -43.61 52.32 50.85
CA MET A 1 -42.66 51.94 49.83
C MET A 1 -41.88 50.74 50.34
N VAL A 2 -42.19 49.51 49.82
CA VAL A 2 -41.56 48.29 50.27
C VAL A 2 -40.47 47.95 49.25
N ASN A 3 -39.21 48.07 49.65
CA ASN A 3 -38.04 47.70 48.84
C ASN A 3 -37.88 46.17 48.90
N LEU A 4 -38.28 45.47 47.87
CA LEU A 4 -38.00 44.05 47.68
C LEU A 4 -36.54 43.88 47.21
N PRO A 5 -35.75 42.96 47.81
CA PRO A 5 -34.33 42.80 47.44
C PRO A 5 -34.19 41.95 46.17
N PHE A 6 -34.04 42.61 45.04
CA PHE A 6 -33.75 42.02 43.71
C PHE A 6 -32.49 41.14 43.70
N SER A 7 -31.60 41.27 44.68
CA SER A 7 -30.32 40.55 44.74
C SER A 7 -30.44 39.06 45.10
N ARG A 8 -31.48 38.66 45.83
CA ARG A 8 -31.66 37.25 46.24
C ARG A 8 -32.31 36.35 45.16
N LEU A 9 -33.11 36.93 44.25
CA LEU A 9 -33.71 36.20 43.13
C LEU A 9 -32.64 35.82 42.08
N ALA A 10 -31.68 36.71 41.81
CA ALA A 10 -30.63 36.45 40.85
C ALA A 10 -29.67 35.33 41.26
N SER A 11 -29.42 35.15 42.56
CA SER A 11 -28.53 34.08 43.07
C SER A 11 -29.17 32.69 43.05
N SER A 12 -30.50 32.61 43.26
CA SER A 12 -31.25 31.33 43.23
C SER A 12 -31.44 30.83 41.80
N VAL A 13 -31.72 31.72 40.85
CA VAL A 13 -31.82 31.38 39.40
C VAL A 13 -30.46 30.96 38.82
N LYS A 14 -29.37 31.62 39.19
CA LYS A 14 -28.01 31.17 38.81
C LYS A 14 -27.69 29.78 39.34
N ARG A 15 -28.03 29.47 40.59
CA ARG A 15 -27.78 28.13 41.15
C ARG A 15 -28.69 27.03 40.53
N LEU A 16 -29.89 27.41 40.10
CA LEU A 16 -30.83 26.47 39.45
C LEU A 16 -30.36 26.09 38.03
N LEU A 17 -29.70 26.99 37.30
CA LEU A 17 -29.18 26.77 35.95
C LEU A 17 -27.77 26.19 35.94
N ILE A 18 -26.91 26.49 36.93
CA ILE A 18 -25.54 26.01 36.99
C ILE A 18 -25.50 24.49 37.26
N ARG A 19 -26.36 23.97 38.10
CA ARG A 19 -26.37 22.50 38.40
C ARG A 19 -26.65 21.61 37.19
N PRO A 20 -27.71 21.83 36.38
CA PRO A 20 -27.94 21.02 35.17
C PRO A 20 -26.84 21.20 34.10
N LEU A 21 -26.26 22.42 33.97
CA LEU A 21 -25.12 22.63 33.08
C LEU A 21 -23.87 21.86 33.52
N LEU A 22 -23.62 21.81 34.82
CA LEU A 22 -22.47 21.05 35.37
C LEU A 22 -22.67 19.55 35.23
N VAL A 23 -23.89 19.07 35.44
CA VAL A 23 -24.25 17.64 35.18
C VAL A 23 -24.10 17.33 33.71
N LEU A 24 -24.60 18.19 32.81
CA LEU A 24 -24.44 18.02 31.36
C LEU A 24 -22.96 17.99 30.96
N ALA A 25 -22.15 18.90 31.50
CA ALA A 25 -20.71 18.93 31.22
C ALA A 25 -20.00 17.65 31.72
N ILE A 26 -20.37 17.13 32.89
CA ILE A 26 -19.84 15.86 33.40
C ILE A 26 -20.27 14.69 32.51
N VAL A 27 -21.54 14.61 32.12
CA VAL A 27 -22.05 13.56 31.23
C VAL A 27 -21.35 13.62 29.87
N CYS A 28 -21.22 14.82 29.29
CA CYS A 28 -20.46 14.98 28.03
C CYS A 28 -19.00 14.58 28.19
N GLY A 29 -18.37 14.91 29.31
CA GLY A 29 -17.00 14.50 29.62
C GLY A 29 -16.83 12.99 29.75
N VAL A 30 -17.76 12.32 30.45
CA VAL A 30 -17.77 10.86 30.59
C VAL A 30 -18.01 10.18 29.23
N VAL A 31 -18.95 10.67 28.43
CA VAL A 31 -19.21 10.16 27.08
C VAL A 31 -17.98 10.36 26.18
N ALA A 32 -17.38 11.56 26.19
CA ALA A 32 -16.18 11.84 25.43
C ALA A 32 -15.01 10.92 25.83
N LEU A 33 -14.83 10.73 27.14
CA LEU A 33 -13.81 9.80 27.67
C LEU A 33 -14.12 8.34 27.26
N GLY A 34 -15.38 7.91 27.31
CA GLY A 34 -15.81 6.60 26.85
C GLY A 34 -15.54 6.38 25.35
N VAL A 35 -15.82 7.40 24.51
CA VAL A 35 -15.51 7.38 23.08
C VAL A 35 -14.00 7.29 22.85
N VAL A 36 -13.19 8.10 23.57
CA VAL A 36 -11.73 8.08 23.46
C VAL A 36 -11.16 6.71 23.85
N LEU A 37 -11.66 6.11 24.94
CA LEU A 37 -11.19 4.80 25.41
C LEU A 37 -11.64 3.64 24.51
N SER A 38 -12.82 3.74 23.88
CA SER A 38 -13.32 2.72 22.94
C SER A 38 -12.83 2.92 21.49
N PHE A 39 -12.23 4.08 21.18
CA PHE A 39 -11.78 4.42 19.84
C PHE A 39 -10.83 3.39 19.23
N PRO A 40 -9.83 2.78 19.93
CA PRO A 40 -8.99 1.75 19.36
C PRO A 40 -9.79 0.50 18.94
N ALA A 41 -10.78 0.12 19.72
CA ALA A 41 -11.64 -1.02 19.38
C ALA A 41 -12.54 -0.69 18.17
N LEU A 42 -13.11 0.51 18.12
CA LEU A 42 -13.91 0.99 16.99
C LEU A 42 -13.07 1.09 15.72
N LEU A 43 -11.84 1.59 15.83
CA LEU A 43 -10.91 1.67 14.71
C LEU A 43 -10.49 0.28 14.22
N ALA A 44 -10.19 -0.65 15.13
CA ALA A 44 -9.89 -2.04 14.79
C ALA A 44 -11.08 -2.71 14.06
N VAL A 45 -12.31 -2.49 14.53
CA VAL A 45 -13.53 -3.01 13.88
C VAL A 45 -13.74 -2.35 12.52
N SER A 46 -13.54 -1.04 12.37
CA SER A 46 -13.67 -0.36 11.07
C SER A 46 -12.63 -0.83 10.06
N ILE A 47 -11.36 -0.94 10.48
CA ILE A 47 -10.28 -1.48 9.63
C ILE A 47 -10.58 -2.92 9.22
N GLN A 48 -11.06 -3.74 10.14
CA GLN A 48 -11.43 -5.13 9.83
C GLN A 48 -12.64 -5.22 8.91
N ARG A 49 -13.61 -4.32 9.06
CA ARG A 49 -14.77 -4.22 8.18
C ARG A 49 -14.36 -3.77 6.77
N ASP A 50 -13.52 -2.72 6.65
CA ASP A 50 -13.02 -2.23 5.36
C ASP A 50 -12.18 -3.30 4.66
N GLN A 51 -11.35 -4.04 5.42
CA GLN A 51 -10.60 -5.17 4.91
C GLN A 51 -11.51 -6.29 4.41
N ASN A 52 -12.56 -6.63 5.14
CA ASN A 52 -13.51 -7.66 4.75
C ASN A 52 -14.32 -7.22 3.52
N GLN A 53 -14.69 -5.94 3.40
CA GLN A 53 -15.37 -5.39 2.23
C GLN A 53 -14.44 -5.38 1.00
N ALA A 54 -13.21 -4.93 1.15
CA ALA A 54 -12.21 -4.97 0.07
C ALA A 54 -11.94 -6.40 -0.40
N ILE A 55 -11.94 -7.38 0.51
CA ILE A 55 -11.79 -8.81 0.18
C ILE A 55 -13.02 -9.35 -0.56
N ALA A 56 -14.22 -8.92 -0.19
CA ALA A 56 -15.47 -9.36 -0.83
C ALA A 56 -15.59 -8.91 -2.30
N THR A 57 -14.91 -7.82 -2.67
CA THR A 57 -14.89 -7.31 -4.06
C THR A 57 -13.83 -8.00 -4.94
N ILE A 58 -12.90 -8.78 -4.36
CA ILE A 58 -11.86 -9.49 -5.10
C ILE A 58 -12.45 -10.84 -5.59
N PRO A 59 -12.22 -11.24 -6.85
CA PRO A 59 -12.65 -12.54 -7.35
C PRO A 59 -12.17 -13.68 -6.46
N GLU A 60 -12.96 -14.75 -6.36
CA GLU A 60 -12.58 -15.95 -5.62
C GLU A 60 -11.23 -16.50 -6.11
N GLN A 61 -10.98 -16.41 -7.41
CA GLN A 61 -9.67 -16.67 -8.01
C GLN A 61 -9.25 -15.49 -8.89
N PHE A 62 -7.95 -15.20 -8.87
CA PHE A 62 -7.41 -14.18 -9.75
C PHE A 62 -7.54 -14.60 -11.21
N PRO A 63 -8.22 -13.80 -12.05
CA PRO A 63 -8.23 -14.03 -13.48
C PRO A 63 -6.81 -13.86 -14.04
N VAL A 64 -6.53 -14.50 -15.17
CA VAL A 64 -5.26 -14.37 -15.88
C VAL A 64 -5.53 -14.27 -17.38
N THR A 65 -5.05 -13.18 -17.99
CA THR A 65 -5.20 -12.89 -19.43
C THR A 65 -3.86 -12.83 -20.16
N VAL A 66 -2.74 -12.88 -19.44
CA VAL A 66 -1.40 -12.97 -20.01
C VAL A 66 -0.92 -14.43 -20.04
N ASN A 67 -0.30 -14.83 -21.14
CA ASN A 67 0.38 -16.12 -21.24
C ASN A 67 1.87 -15.90 -21.60
N PRO A 68 2.78 -15.96 -20.62
CA PRO A 68 4.22 -15.75 -20.87
C PRO A 68 4.86 -16.77 -21.79
N ARG A 69 4.38 -18.03 -21.78
CA ARG A 69 4.92 -19.09 -22.65
C ARG A 69 4.52 -18.90 -24.11
N ALA A 70 3.25 -18.53 -24.33
CA ALA A 70 2.74 -18.23 -25.67
C ALA A 70 3.12 -16.80 -26.13
N LYS A 71 3.67 -15.96 -25.24
CA LYS A 71 3.96 -14.54 -25.48
C LYS A 71 2.74 -13.76 -25.96
N THR A 72 1.58 -13.99 -25.35
CA THR A 72 0.32 -13.37 -25.74
C THR A 72 -0.39 -12.71 -24.56
N ILE A 73 -1.13 -11.66 -24.87
CA ILE A 73 -2.11 -11.02 -23.98
C ILE A 73 -3.46 -11.18 -24.68
N VAL A 74 -4.40 -11.88 -24.04
CA VAL A 74 -5.75 -12.11 -24.59
C VAL A 74 -6.74 -11.47 -23.63
N GLU A 75 -7.19 -10.27 -23.97
CA GLU A 75 -8.18 -9.57 -23.14
C GLU A 75 -9.51 -10.35 -23.12
N ASN A 76 -10.08 -10.46 -21.93
CA ASN A 76 -11.41 -11.03 -21.71
C ASN A 76 -12.37 -9.89 -21.38
N VAL A 77 -13.49 -9.81 -22.11
CA VAL A 77 -14.47 -8.72 -21.96
C VAL A 77 -15.05 -8.69 -20.54
N GLU A 78 -15.36 -9.84 -19.95
CA GLU A 78 -15.91 -9.93 -18.59
C GLU A 78 -14.88 -9.49 -17.55
N VAL A 79 -13.62 -9.92 -17.71
CA VAL A 79 -12.51 -9.50 -16.85
C VAL A 79 -12.25 -7.99 -16.99
N ASN A 80 -12.31 -7.46 -18.21
CA ASN A 80 -12.15 -6.03 -18.45
C ASN A 80 -13.30 -5.22 -17.81
N ALA A 81 -14.55 -5.64 -18.01
CA ALA A 81 -15.70 -4.99 -17.40
C ALA A 81 -15.62 -5.00 -15.87
N PHE A 82 -15.16 -6.11 -15.28
CA PHE A 82 -14.93 -6.20 -13.84
C PHE A 82 -13.80 -5.28 -13.37
N LEU A 83 -12.66 -5.24 -14.08
CA LEU A 83 -11.48 -4.46 -13.69
C LEU A 83 -11.64 -2.95 -13.99
N GLU A 84 -12.50 -2.56 -14.91
CA GLU A 84 -12.77 -1.17 -15.30
C GLU A 84 -14.08 -0.63 -14.67
N GLY A 85 -14.86 -1.50 -14.02
CA GLY A 85 -16.10 -1.12 -13.33
C GLY A 85 -15.86 -0.28 -12.07
N ALA A 86 -16.90 0.42 -11.63
CA ALA A 86 -16.86 1.27 -10.44
C ALA A 86 -16.51 0.48 -9.14
N ASP A 87 -16.84 -0.81 -9.09
CA ASP A 87 -16.54 -1.72 -7.98
C ASP A 87 -15.21 -2.47 -8.17
N SER A 88 -14.39 -2.03 -9.12
CA SER A 88 -13.11 -2.67 -9.44
C SER A 88 -12.15 -2.67 -8.24
N PRO A 89 -11.45 -3.78 -7.97
CA PRO A 89 -10.37 -3.81 -6.98
C PRO A 89 -9.25 -2.82 -7.29
N LEU A 90 -9.09 -2.42 -8.56
CA LEU A 90 -8.13 -1.39 -8.98
C LEU A 90 -8.58 0.01 -8.54
N GLN A 91 -9.90 0.26 -8.52
CA GLN A 91 -10.48 1.54 -8.11
C GLN A 91 -10.83 1.58 -6.62
N ALA A 92 -11.09 0.44 -5.97
CA ALA A 92 -11.42 0.38 -4.55
C ALA A 92 -10.35 1.01 -3.65
N THR A 93 -9.08 0.96 -4.06
CA THR A 93 -7.98 1.70 -3.41
C THR A 93 -8.08 3.22 -3.60
N ALA A 94 -8.75 3.69 -4.66
CA ALA A 94 -8.96 5.12 -4.93
C ALA A 94 -10.24 5.65 -4.27
N LEU A 95 -11.29 4.82 -4.16
CA LEU A 95 -12.59 5.22 -3.58
C LEU A 95 -12.56 5.37 -2.06
N THR A 96 -11.69 4.63 -1.34
CA THR A 96 -11.43 4.91 0.09
C THR A 96 -10.78 6.27 0.32
N ALA A 97 -10.15 6.85 -0.71
CA ALA A 97 -9.66 8.23 -0.69
C ALA A 97 -10.70 9.28 -1.13
N GLY A 98 -11.81 8.87 -1.75
CA GLY A 98 -12.71 9.75 -2.51
C GLY A 98 -13.88 10.36 -1.74
N SER A 99 -14.26 9.90 -0.56
CA SER A 99 -15.19 10.64 0.26
C SER A 99 -14.42 11.63 1.14
N MET A 100 -14.67 12.93 0.97
CA MET A 100 -14.04 14.01 1.77
C MET A 100 -14.19 13.75 3.28
N PHE A 101 -15.28 13.11 3.70
CA PHE A 101 -15.52 12.66 5.07
C PHE A 101 -14.67 11.43 5.45
N GLY A 102 -14.48 10.47 4.56
CA GLY A 102 -13.62 9.30 4.78
C GLY A 102 -12.15 9.73 4.88
N TYR A 103 -11.70 10.64 4.03
CA TYR A 103 -10.33 11.17 4.06
C TYR A 103 -10.07 11.97 5.35
N LEU A 104 -11.01 12.85 5.70
CA LEU A 104 -10.92 13.63 6.94
C LEU A 104 -10.95 12.72 8.18
N PHE A 105 -11.83 11.72 8.20
CA PHE A 105 -11.92 10.75 9.29
C PHE A 105 -10.66 9.89 9.39
N THR A 106 -10.15 9.39 8.28
CA THR A 106 -8.92 8.59 8.24
C THR A 106 -7.72 9.44 8.65
N TRP A 107 -7.61 10.69 8.18
CA TRP A 107 -6.56 11.63 8.56
C TRP A 107 -6.61 11.96 10.05
N ILE A 108 -7.80 12.27 10.59
CA ILE A 108 -8.00 12.55 12.03
C ILE A 108 -7.70 11.29 12.84
N ALA A 109 -8.18 10.12 12.40
CA ALA A 109 -7.95 8.84 13.08
C ALA A 109 -6.47 8.49 13.11
N THR A 110 -5.75 8.68 12.00
CA THR A 110 -4.30 8.46 11.93
C THR A 110 -3.55 9.46 12.79
N ALA A 111 -3.89 10.75 12.71
CA ALA A 111 -3.25 11.79 13.52
C ALA A 111 -3.47 11.57 15.03
N ILE A 112 -4.65 11.10 15.45
CA ILE A 112 -4.95 10.76 16.84
C ILE A 112 -4.22 9.46 17.22
N ALA A 113 -4.22 8.44 16.36
CA ALA A 113 -3.56 7.17 16.62
C ALA A 113 -2.03 7.32 16.75
N ASP A 114 -1.42 8.25 16.01
CA ASP A 114 0.00 8.56 16.08
C ASP A 114 0.38 9.52 17.21
N ALA A 115 -0.61 10.17 17.84
CA ALA A 115 -0.35 11.12 18.93
C ALA A 115 0.21 10.41 20.17
N PRO A 116 1.38 10.82 20.72
CA PRO A 116 2.01 10.15 21.88
C PRO A 116 1.11 10.09 23.13
N TRP A 117 0.28 11.13 23.34
CA TRP A 117 -0.67 11.16 24.45
C TRP A 117 -1.78 10.11 24.29
N TYR A 118 -2.27 9.92 23.06
CA TYR A 118 -3.28 8.91 22.78
C TYR A 118 -2.70 7.50 22.90
N GLN A 119 -1.50 7.30 22.35
CA GLN A 119 -0.78 6.03 22.50
C GLN A 119 -0.49 5.71 23.97
N SER A 120 -0.24 6.70 24.82
CA SER A 120 -0.05 6.46 26.27
C SER A 120 -1.35 6.07 26.99
N ILE A 121 -2.50 6.58 26.57
CA ILE A 121 -3.82 6.30 27.15
C ILE A 121 -4.42 5.01 26.54
N ALA A 122 -4.32 4.83 25.22
CA ALA A 122 -4.80 3.65 24.50
C ALA A 122 -3.88 2.45 24.65
N ALA A 123 -2.62 2.68 25.02
CA ALA A 123 -1.53 1.70 25.06
C ALA A 123 -1.60 0.74 26.23
N VAL A 124 -2.75 0.58 26.86
CA VAL A 124 -2.81 -0.51 27.81
C VAL A 124 -2.57 -1.85 27.09
N ASN A 125 -2.95 -2.02 25.80
CA ASN A 125 -2.71 -3.31 25.12
C ASN A 125 -2.58 -3.32 23.58
N GLY A 126 -2.72 -2.23 22.81
CA GLY A 126 -2.70 -2.34 21.35
C GLY A 126 -2.08 -1.15 20.59
N ARG A 127 -1.42 -1.43 19.48
CA ARG A 127 -0.79 -0.44 18.59
C ARG A 127 -1.12 -0.77 17.14
N PHE A 128 -1.05 0.22 16.27
CA PHE A 128 -1.27 0.04 14.82
C PHE A 128 0.06 0.19 14.07
N VAL A 129 0.31 -0.72 13.15
CA VAL A 129 1.42 -0.67 12.21
C VAL A 129 0.84 -0.65 10.80
N THR A 130 1.18 0.35 10.01
CA THR A 130 0.73 0.46 8.62
C THR A 130 1.85 0.05 7.67
N ILE A 131 1.56 -0.92 6.80
CA ILE A 131 2.37 -1.27 5.65
C ILE A 131 1.71 -0.62 4.43
N THR A 132 2.40 0.31 3.79
CA THR A 132 1.95 0.89 2.52
C THR A 132 2.49 0.08 1.35
N SER A 133 1.74 0.05 0.24
CA SER A 133 2.22 -0.57 -0.99
C SER A 133 3.53 0.09 -1.46
N GLY A 134 4.37 -0.69 -2.12
CA GLY A 134 5.69 -0.24 -2.53
C GLY A 134 6.76 -0.22 -1.42
N MET A 135 6.45 -0.60 -0.19
CA MET A 135 7.46 -0.77 0.87
C MET A 135 8.32 -2.00 0.61
N ARG A 136 9.61 -1.89 0.96
CA ARG A 136 10.54 -3.02 1.03
C ARG A 136 10.40 -3.72 2.40
N LYS A 137 10.80 -4.99 2.48
CA LYS A 137 10.79 -5.76 3.74
C LYS A 137 11.52 -5.05 4.90
N GLU A 138 12.62 -4.35 4.62
CA GLU A 138 13.36 -3.60 5.64
C GLU A 138 12.62 -2.34 6.11
N GLN A 139 11.82 -1.70 5.23
CA GLN A 139 10.92 -0.60 5.61
C GLN A 139 9.80 -1.12 6.50
N VAL A 140 9.20 -2.26 6.14
CA VAL A 140 8.18 -2.93 6.94
C VAL A 140 8.74 -3.28 8.32
N ALA A 141 9.93 -3.90 8.38
CA ALA A 141 10.61 -4.18 9.65
C ALA A 141 10.86 -2.92 10.48
N SER A 142 11.18 -1.80 9.81
CA SER A 142 11.39 -0.51 10.50
C SER A 142 10.08 0.05 11.06
N ALA A 143 8.95 -0.10 10.35
CA ALA A 143 7.64 0.31 10.81
C ALA A 143 7.22 -0.47 12.07
N PHE A 144 7.39 -1.80 12.07
CA PHE A 144 7.16 -2.62 13.27
C PHE A 144 8.12 -2.24 14.40
N ALA A 145 9.42 -2.11 14.10
CA ALA A 145 10.43 -1.79 15.10
C ALA A 145 10.18 -0.44 15.78
N SER A 146 9.80 0.59 15.02
CA SER A 146 9.50 1.91 15.59
C SER A 146 8.27 1.88 16.49
N THR A 147 7.23 1.14 16.09
CA THR A 147 5.98 1.04 16.84
C THR A 147 6.12 0.17 18.09
N LEU A 148 6.88 -0.92 18.01
CA LEU A 148 7.03 -1.92 19.08
C LEU A 148 8.32 -1.77 19.90
N ALA A 149 9.12 -0.72 19.61
CA ALA A 149 10.41 -0.46 20.23
C ALA A 149 11.38 -1.67 20.11
N TRP A 150 11.36 -2.37 18.98
CA TRP A 150 12.26 -3.49 18.74
C TRP A 150 13.71 -3.03 18.62
N ASN A 151 14.60 -3.82 19.18
CA ASN A 151 16.02 -3.65 18.99
C ASN A 151 16.48 -4.15 17.60
N LYS A 152 17.77 -3.94 17.29
CA LYS A 152 18.35 -4.32 15.99
C LYS A 152 18.23 -5.83 15.72
N ASN A 153 18.37 -6.68 16.73
CA ASN A 153 18.30 -8.13 16.56
C ASN A 153 16.86 -8.57 16.26
N GLN A 154 15.88 -8.03 16.96
CA GLN A 154 14.46 -8.30 16.70
C GLN A 154 14.03 -7.83 15.30
N LYS A 155 14.51 -6.65 14.87
CA LYS A 155 14.30 -6.16 13.51
C LYS A 155 14.92 -7.09 12.47
N GLN A 156 16.15 -7.59 12.73
CA GLN A 156 16.80 -8.55 11.86
C GLN A 156 16.07 -9.89 11.83
N GLU A 157 15.61 -10.38 12.99
CA GLU A 157 14.82 -11.60 13.11
C GLU A 157 13.55 -11.53 12.24
N PHE A 158 12.86 -10.39 12.23
CA PHE A 158 11.64 -10.20 11.42
C PHE A 158 11.90 -10.35 9.92
N VAL A 159 13.03 -9.88 9.39
CA VAL A 159 13.35 -9.97 7.95
C VAL A 159 14.09 -11.23 7.55
N THR A 160 14.64 -11.98 8.51
CA THR A 160 15.38 -13.21 8.25
C THR A 160 14.41 -14.39 8.25
N ALA A 161 14.39 -15.14 7.16
CA ALA A 161 13.64 -16.39 7.11
C ALA A 161 14.20 -17.36 8.17
N LYS A 162 13.32 -17.87 9.05
CA LYS A 162 13.64 -19.07 9.83
C LYS A 162 13.46 -20.29 8.93
N ASN A 163 14.35 -21.27 9.09
CA ASN A 163 14.34 -22.53 8.32
C ASN A 163 13.10 -23.41 8.57
N ASP A 164 12.14 -22.97 9.35
CA ASP A 164 10.87 -23.66 9.54
C ASP A 164 10.01 -23.46 8.29
N ALA A 165 9.84 -24.57 7.58
CA ALA A 165 9.35 -24.76 6.22
C ALA A 165 8.01 -24.11 5.84
N LEU A 166 7.41 -23.28 6.67
CA LEU A 166 6.12 -22.66 6.41
C LEU A 166 6.18 -21.16 6.10
N LEU A 167 7.27 -20.43 6.38
CA LEU A 167 7.32 -18.99 6.17
C LEU A 167 8.74 -18.40 6.02
N PRO A 168 9.33 -18.38 4.83
CA PRO A 168 10.09 -17.18 4.51
C PRO A 168 9.08 -16.14 4.04
N LEU A 169 9.00 -14.98 4.69
CA LEU A 169 8.37 -13.81 4.07
C LEU A 169 9.37 -13.23 3.05
N PRO A 170 9.35 -13.69 1.80
CA PRO A 170 10.23 -13.14 0.78
C PRO A 170 9.81 -11.70 0.47
N GLU A 171 10.71 -10.93 -0.12
CA GLU A 171 10.34 -9.63 -0.67
C GLU A 171 9.08 -9.77 -1.54
N GLY A 172 8.12 -8.86 -1.39
CA GLY A 172 6.86 -8.87 -2.13
C GLY A 172 5.68 -9.59 -1.44
N SER A 173 5.90 -10.27 -0.30
CA SER A 173 4.83 -10.96 0.43
C SER A 173 4.30 -10.21 1.66
N PHE A 174 4.73 -8.99 1.89
CA PHE A 174 4.27 -8.15 2.99
C PHE A 174 3.01 -7.37 2.56
N SER A 175 1.84 -8.00 2.66
CA SER A 175 0.57 -7.39 2.22
C SER A 175 0.37 -5.99 2.82
N PRO A 176 0.13 -4.97 1.99
CA PRO A 176 -0.18 -3.63 2.45
C PRO A 176 -1.44 -3.59 3.32
N GLY A 177 -1.46 -2.65 4.28
CA GLY A 177 -2.60 -2.41 5.15
C GLY A 177 -2.21 -2.14 6.59
N THR A 178 -3.20 -1.89 7.43
CA THR A 178 -3.00 -1.61 8.85
C THR A 178 -3.12 -2.90 9.66
N TYR A 179 -2.15 -3.11 10.55
CA TYR A 179 -2.05 -4.27 11.44
C TYR A 179 -2.25 -3.81 12.88
N PHE A 180 -3.15 -4.46 13.58
CA PHE A 180 -3.31 -4.27 15.02
C PHE A 180 -2.39 -5.25 15.77
N VAL A 181 -1.49 -4.72 16.59
CA VAL A 181 -0.48 -5.48 17.30
C VAL A 181 -0.48 -5.12 18.80
N SER A 182 -0.18 -6.09 19.64
CA SER A 182 0.07 -5.83 21.06
C SER A 182 1.44 -5.19 21.25
N SER A 183 1.60 -4.37 22.28
CA SER A 183 2.93 -3.84 22.67
C SER A 183 3.97 -4.93 22.97
N ARG A 184 3.53 -6.18 23.17
CA ARG A 184 4.37 -7.36 23.42
C ARG A 184 4.55 -8.24 22.19
N THR A 185 4.07 -7.83 21.02
CA THR A 185 4.16 -8.64 19.79
C THR A 185 5.64 -8.88 19.45
N THR A 186 6.02 -10.15 19.37
CA THR A 186 7.36 -10.57 18.97
C THR A 186 7.53 -10.51 17.45
N PRO A 187 8.78 -10.49 16.92
CA PRO A 187 9.02 -10.57 15.50
C PRO A 187 8.32 -11.77 14.82
N ALA A 188 8.37 -12.94 15.43
CA ALA A 188 7.71 -14.14 14.93
C ALA A 188 6.19 -13.99 14.87
N ALA A 189 5.57 -13.43 15.92
CA ALA A 189 4.12 -13.18 15.91
C ALA A 189 3.72 -12.15 14.85
N ALA A 190 4.53 -11.12 14.63
CA ALA A 190 4.31 -10.14 13.57
C ALA A 190 4.46 -10.77 12.16
N GLN A 191 5.43 -11.67 11.97
CA GLN A 191 5.56 -12.46 10.73
C GLN A 191 4.30 -13.27 10.46
N THR A 192 3.75 -13.95 11.48
CA THR A 192 2.49 -14.70 11.35
C THR A 192 1.34 -13.79 10.92
N LEU A 193 1.15 -12.64 11.55
CA LEU A 193 0.10 -11.69 11.18
C LEU A 193 0.20 -11.24 9.71
N VAL A 194 1.41 -10.91 9.27
CA VAL A 194 1.66 -10.48 7.88
C VAL A 194 1.40 -11.62 6.90
N ASN A 195 1.88 -12.83 7.23
CA ASN A 195 1.68 -14.02 6.41
C ASN A 195 0.23 -14.46 6.32
N ASP A 196 -0.51 -14.42 7.43
CA ASP A 196 -1.94 -14.77 7.44
C ASP A 196 -2.74 -13.83 6.53
N ARG A 197 -2.36 -12.54 6.52
CA ARG A 197 -2.95 -11.59 5.60
C ARG A 197 -2.59 -11.91 4.15
N PHE A 198 -1.32 -12.14 3.85
CA PHE A 198 -0.87 -12.52 2.51
C PHE A 198 -1.56 -13.81 2.04
N THR A 199 -1.68 -14.80 2.90
CA THR A 199 -2.41 -16.05 2.62
C THR A 199 -3.87 -15.77 2.29
N ARG A 200 -4.54 -14.95 3.08
CA ARG A 200 -5.96 -14.62 2.90
C ARG A 200 -6.22 -13.76 1.66
N GLU A 201 -5.37 -12.78 1.39
CA GLU A 201 -5.58 -11.82 0.30
C GLU A 201 -5.01 -12.27 -1.04
N VAL A 202 -3.96 -13.10 -1.03
CA VAL A 202 -3.25 -13.49 -2.24
C VAL A 202 -3.27 -15.01 -2.44
N LEU A 203 -2.71 -15.80 -1.52
CA LEU A 203 -2.50 -17.24 -1.77
C LEU A 203 -3.80 -18.01 -1.94
N SER A 204 -4.83 -17.71 -1.15
CA SER A 204 -6.15 -18.36 -1.27
C SER A 204 -6.84 -18.11 -2.61
N ARG A 205 -6.44 -17.05 -3.32
CA ARG A 205 -6.98 -16.64 -4.61
C ARG A 205 -6.06 -16.95 -5.79
N TYR A 206 -4.81 -17.31 -5.50
CA TYR A 206 -3.82 -17.69 -6.50
C TYR A 206 -3.96 -19.18 -6.82
N GLY A 207 -5.00 -19.54 -7.57
CA GLY A 207 -5.32 -20.93 -7.88
C GLY A 207 -4.24 -21.65 -8.69
N THR A 208 -4.31 -22.98 -8.72
CA THR A 208 -3.36 -23.81 -9.46
C THR A 208 -3.37 -23.52 -10.96
N THR A 209 -4.51 -23.16 -11.52
CA THR A 209 -4.67 -22.75 -12.93
C THR A 209 -3.90 -21.48 -13.23
N THR A 210 -4.04 -20.46 -12.39
CA THR A 210 -3.28 -19.20 -12.51
C THR A 210 -1.78 -19.46 -12.35
N ALA A 211 -1.38 -20.25 -11.35
CA ALA A 211 0.02 -20.60 -11.09
C ALA A 211 0.67 -21.41 -12.23
N ALA A 212 -0.10 -22.22 -12.93
CA ALA A 212 0.38 -22.98 -14.10
C ALA A 212 0.69 -22.08 -15.29
N VAL A 213 0.00 -20.93 -15.43
CA VAL A 213 0.22 -19.96 -16.50
C VAL A 213 1.28 -18.95 -16.11
N VAL A 214 1.14 -18.31 -14.94
CA VAL A 214 2.09 -17.34 -14.38
C VAL A 214 2.48 -17.82 -12.98
N PRO A 215 3.71 -18.24 -12.72
CA PRO A 215 4.16 -18.59 -11.38
C PRO A 215 4.02 -17.40 -10.42
N LEU A 216 3.65 -17.65 -9.17
CA LEU A 216 3.42 -16.59 -8.16
C LEU A 216 4.62 -15.64 -8.02
N ALA A 217 5.84 -16.17 -7.98
CA ALA A 217 7.06 -15.36 -7.89
C ALA A 217 7.19 -14.38 -9.08
N GLN A 218 6.83 -14.84 -10.28
CA GLN A 218 6.83 -14.01 -11.47
C GLN A 218 5.77 -12.90 -11.39
N ALA A 219 4.54 -13.24 -10.97
CA ALA A 219 3.47 -12.29 -10.80
C ALA A 219 3.81 -11.21 -9.76
N LEU A 220 4.34 -11.62 -8.60
CA LEU A 220 4.77 -10.70 -7.54
C LEU A 220 5.92 -9.79 -8.01
N THR A 221 6.86 -10.32 -8.80
CA THR A 221 7.95 -9.54 -9.35
C THR A 221 7.43 -8.47 -10.30
N VAL A 222 6.59 -8.83 -11.28
CA VAL A 222 5.95 -7.87 -12.18
C VAL A 222 5.11 -6.85 -11.41
N ALA A 223 4.29 -7.32 -10.47
CA ALA A 223 3.46 -6.46 -9.63
C ALA A 223 4.28 -5.44 -8.83
N SER A 224 5.44 -5.84 -8.29
CA SER A 224 6.32 -4.94 -7.55
C SER A 224 6.95 -3.85 -8.43
N LEU A 225 7.18 -4.16 -9.71
CA LEU A 225 7.63 -3.17 -10.70
C LEU A 225 6.49 -2.19 -11.04
N ILE A 226 5.29 -2.71 -11.31
CA ILE A 226 4.10 -1.89 -11.58
C ILE A 226 3.85 -0.93 -10.40
N GLU A 227 3.85 -1.44 -9.17
CA GLU A 227 3.61 -0.64 -7.96
C GLU A 227 4.57 0.54 -7.82
N ARG A 228 5.80 0.42 -8.34
CA ARG A 228 6.82 1.47 -8.27
C ARG A 228 6.86 2.41 -9.47
N GLU A 229 6.19 2.04 -10.58
CA GLU A 229 6.16 2.80 -11.83
C GLU A 229 4.83 3.53 -12.05
N THR A 230 3.76 3.09 -11.39
CA THR A 230 2.42 3.66 -11.56
C THR A 230 2.31 5.09 -11.01
N GLY A 231 1.63 5.95 -11.75
CA GLY A 231 1.14 7.24 -11.27
C GLY A 231 -0.22 7.15 -10.57
N GLY A 232 -0.90 6.01 -10.73
CA GLY A 232 -2.21 5.74 -10.14
C GLY A 232 -2.80 4.40 -10.61
N PRO A 233 -3.99 4.03 -10.14
CA PRO A 233 -4.62 2.76 -10.50
C PRO A 233 -4.94 2.64 -11.99
N ASP A 234 -5.19 3.76 -12.66
CA ASP A 234 -5.66 3.77 -14.07
C ASP A 234 -4.59 3.33 -15.08
N ASP A 235 -3.31 3.51 -14.76
CA ASP A 235 -2.18 3.16 -15.64
C ASP A 235 -1.53 1.80 -15.31
N MET A 236 -1.86 1.16 -14.18
CA MET A 236 -1.26 -0.11 -13.76
C MET A 236 -1.33 -1.19 -14.84
N ARG A 237 -2.48 -1.36 -15.49
CA ARG A 237 -2.66 -2.37 -16.55
C ARG A 237 -1.92 -2.01 -17.83
N LEU A 238 -1.80 -0.73 -18.16
CA LEU A 238 -1.02 -0.26 -19.32
C LEU A 238 0.48 -0.48 -19.07
N ILE A 239 0.99 -0.12 -17.91
CA ILE A 239 2.38 -0.38 -17.52
C ILE A 239 2.67 -1.88 -17.54
N SER A 240 1.73 -2.70 -17.01
CA SER A 240 1.82 -4.16 -17.10
C SER A 240 1.96 -4.64 -18.54
N GLY A 241 1.12 -4.14 -19.46
CA GLY A 241 1.18 -4.46 -20.87
C GLY A 241 2.54 -4.14 -21.50
N ILE A 242 3.11 -2.98 -21.16
CA ILE A 242 4.43 -2.58 -21.66
C ILE A 242 5.54 -3.47 -21.08
N ILE A 243 5.49 -3.81 -19.79
CA ILE A 243 6.44 -4.73 -19.15
C ILE A 243 6.41 -6.09 -19.87
N TRP A 244 5.21 -6.66 -20.08
CA TRP A 244 5.07 -7.95 -20.76
C TRP A 244 5.52 -7.88 -22.22
N ASN A 245 5.19 -6.83 -22.95
CA ASN A 245 5.66 -6.62 -24.33
C ASN A 245 7.20 -6.61 -24.41
N ARG A 246 7.87 -5.90 -23.52
CA ARG A 246 9.34 -5.91 -23.46
C ARG A 246 9.90 -7.28 -23.11
N LEU A 247 9.28 -8.01 -22.18
CA LEU A 247 9.66 -9.40 -21.85
C LEU A 247 9.49 -10.31 -23.07
N PHE A 248 8.41 -10.21 -23.82
CA PHE A 248 8.14 -11.01 -25.03
C PHE A 248 9.17 -10.74 -26.15
N LEU A 249 9.64 -9.50 -26.24
CA LEU A 249 10.66 -9.06 -27.20
C LEU A 249 12.10 -9.29 -26.70
N ASN A 250 12.31 -9.85 -25.50
CA ASN A 250 13.61 -9.93 -24.83
C ASN A 250 14.31 -8.57 -24.67
N MET A 251 13.55 -7.48 -24.57
CA MET A 251 14.06 -6.15 -24.29
C MET A 251 14.39 -5.99 -22.81
N ASN A 252 15.41 -5.19 -22.52
CA ASN A 252 15.69 -4.73 -21.17
C ASN A 252 14.52 -3.90 -20.65
N LEU A 253 14.08 -4.16 -19.42
CA LEU A 253 12.93 -3.45 -18.84
C LEU A 253 13.24 -1.97 -18.56
N GLN A 254 14.50 -1.63 -18.23
CA GLN A 254 14.98 -0.27 -18.00
C GLN A 254 14.11 0.51 -16.98
N ILE A 255 13.81 -0.13 -15.88
CA ILE A 255 12.97 0.39 -14.80
C ILE A 255 13.85 1.03 -13.73
N ASP A 256 13.68 2.34 -13.51
CA ASP A 256 14.47 3.12 -12.55
C ASP A 256 14.32 2.63 -11.10
N ALA A 257 13.15 2.12 -10.72
CA ALA A 257 12.92 1.56 -9.41
C ALA A 257 13.88 0.40 -9.08
N THR A 258 14.34 -0.36 -10.07
CA THR A 258 15.32 -1.43 -9.87
C THR A 258 16.71 -0.87 -9.53
N LEU A 259 17.07 0.29 -10.09
CA LEU A 259 18.31 1.01 -9.76
C LEU A 259 18.22 1.60 -8.34
N GLN A 260 17.06 2.17 -7.98
CA GLN A 260 16.79 2.66 -6.62
C GLN A 260 16.94 1.55 -5.60
N TYR A 261 16.38 0.35 -5.90
CA TYR A 261 16.48 -0.84 -5.05
C TYR A 261 17.92 -1.23 -4.79
N VAL A 262 18.74 -1.33 -5.83
CA VAL A 262 20.18 -1.66 -5.73
C VAL A 262 20.94 -0.59 -4.98
N LYS A 263 20.68 0.69 -5.27
CA LYS A 263 21.37 1.83 -4.66
C LYS A 263 21.10 1.90 -3.15
N ALA A 264 19.86 1.73 -2.74
CA ALA A 264 19.47 1.72 -1.34
C ALA A 264 20.02 0.51 -0.58
N SER A 265 20.12 -0.67 -1.21
CA SER A 265 20.69 -1.87 -0.58
C SER A 265 22.17 -1.73 -0.21
N ASN A 266 22.88 -0.78 -0.82
CA ASN A 266 24.29 -0.50 -0.57
C ASN A 266 24.52 0.73 0.32
N THR A 267 23.46 1.38 0.81
CA THR A 267 23.57 2.58 1.66
C THR A 267 23.08 2.28 3.07
N VAL A 268 23.77 2.83 4.06
CA VAL A 268 23.52 2.55 5.50
C VAL A 268 22.32 3.34 6.04
N VAL A 269 21.77 4.31 5.33
CA VAL A 269 20.85 5.30 5.92
C VAL A 269 19.56 5.48 5.13
N GLY A 270 18.48 4.98 5.69
CA GLY A 270 17.11 5.55 5.72
C GLY A 270 16.37 5.96 4.44
N ASN A 271 17.05 6.21 3.34
CA ASN A 271 16.40 6.49 2.06
C ASN A 271 16.32 5.22 1.21
N TRP A 272 15.19 4.57 1.27
CA TRP A 272 14.95 3.29 0.60
C TRP A 272 14.73 3.41 -0.92
N TRP A 273 14.42 4.62 -1.39
CA TRP A 273 14.13 4.92 -2.80
C TRP A 273 14.88 6.18 -3.24
N PRO A 274 16.22 6.17 -3.24
CA PRO A 274 17.01 7.32 -3.59
C PRO A 274 16.88 7.68 -5.08
N GLY A 275 16.93 8.96 -5.41
CA GLY A 275 16.88 9.41 -6.79
C GLY A 275 17.96 8.78 -7.66
N VAL A 276 17.62 8.48 -8.91
CA VAL A 276 18.50 7.87 -9.91
C VAL A 276 19.27 8.96 -10.67
N VAL A 277 20.56 8.72 -10.88
CA VAL A 277 21.41 9.55 -11.76
C VAL A 277 21.89 8.70 -12.94
N PRO A 278 22.30 9.31 -14.08
CA PRO A 278 22.70 8.55 -15.28
C PRO A 278 23.76 7.47 -15.03
N ALA A 279 24.68 7.70 -14.10
CA ALA A 279 25.73 6.75 -13.75
C ALA A 279 25.18 5.46 -13.08
N ASP A 280 24.01 5.51 -12.45
CA ASP A 280 23.41 4.34 -11.81
C ASP A 280 23.03 3.24 -12.81
N ARG A 281 22.80 3.60 -14.10
CA ARG A 281 22.50 2.64 -15.19
C ARG A 281 23.62 1.64 -15.43
N TYR A 282 24.85 1.97 -15.06
CA TYR A 282 26.04 1.11 -15.22
C TYR A 282 26.38 0.32 -13.96
N ARG A 283 25.58 0.45 -12.90
CA ARG A 283 25.81 -0.26 -11.62
C ARG A 283 25.61 -1.76 -11.80
N LYS A 284 26.65 -2.52 -11.53
CA LYS A 284 26.61 -3.99 -11.63
C LYS A 284 25.73 -4.57 -10.53
N SER A 285 24.62 -5.20 -10.91
CA SER A 285 23.70 -5.94 -10.05
C SER A 285 22.76 -6.78 -10.90
N VAL A 286 22.40 -7.95 -10.46
CA VAL A 286 21.40 -8.82 -11.08
C VAL A 286 19.99 -8.20 -11.10
N TYR A 287 19.75 -7.18 -10.26
CA TYR A 287 18.51 -6.40 -10.26
C TYR A 287 18.51 -5.27 -11.29
N ASN A 288 19.66 -4.92 -11.88
CA ASN A 288 19.72 -3.80 -12.82
C ASN A 288 19.12 -4.16 -14.18
N THR A 289 17.87 -3.79 -14.38
CA THR A 289 17.12 -4.04 -15.62
C THR A 289 17.56 -3.18 -16.81
N TYR A 290 18.57 -2.33 -16.67
CA TYR A 290 19.28 -1.68 -17.80
C TYR A 290 20.38 -2.56 -18.37
N LEU A 291 20.97 -3.44 -17.56
CA LEU A 291 22.08 -4.32 -17.96
C LEU A 291 21.62 -5.74 -18.25
N HIS A 292 20.55 -6.17 -17.63
CA HIS A 292 20.05 -7.56 -17.75
C HIS A 292 18.64 -7.53 -18.35
N SER A 293 18.41 -8.41 -19.33
CA SER A 293 17.08 -8.68 -19.87
C SER A 293 16.29 -9.56 -18.93
N GLY A 294 14.97 -9.53 -19.06
CA GLY A 294 14.07 -10.29 -18.20
C GLY A 294 13.74 -9.59 -16.88
N LEU A 295 13.12 -10.34 -15.98
CA LEU A 295 12.73 -9.87 -14.65
C LEU A 295 13.93 -9.88 -13.69
N PRO A 296 13.94 -8.99 -12.67
CA PRO A 296 14.85 -9.14 -11.55
C PRO A 296 14.59 -10.46 -10.81
N PRO A 297 15.58 -10.96 -10.03
CA PRO A 297 15.48 -12.29 -9.41
C PRO A 297 14.32 -12.44 -8.43
N THR A 298 13.92 -11.36 -7.77
CA THR A 298 12.80 -11.33 -6.81
C THR A 298 12.03 -10.02 -6.96
N PRO A 299 10.83 -9.91 -6.38
CA PRO A 299 10.19 -8.62 -6.19
C PRO A 299 11.12 -7.60 -5.55
N ILE A 300 10.91 -6.32 -5.81
CA ILE A 300 11.69 -5.21 -5.24
C ILE A 300 10.94 -4.48 -4.13
N ALA A 301 9.65 -4.73 -4.00
CA ALA A 301 8.75 -4.12 -3.02
C ALA A 301 7.53 -4.99 -2.78
N SER A 302 6.75 -4.64 -1.77
CA SER A 302 5.45 -5.26 -1.47
C SER A 302 4.36 -4.65 -2.36
N PRO A 303 3.82 -5.39 -3.33
CA PRO A 303 2.78 -4.88 -4.21
C PRO A 303 1.41 -4.89 -3.51
N SER A 304 0.51 -4.02 -3.96
CA SER A 304 -0.92 -4.10 -3.67
C SER A 304 -1.56 -5.29 -4.40
N VAL A 305 -2.73 -5.73 -3.93
CA VAL A 305 -3.53 -6.74 -4.65
C VAL A 305 -3.92 -6.22 -6.04
N ALA A 306 -4.18 -4.92 -6.18
CA ALA A 306 -4.45 -4.26 -7.45
C ALA A 306 -3.28 -4.44 -8.44
N ALA A 307 -2.05 -4.22 -8.01
CA ALA A 307 -0.87 -4.42 -8.85
C ALA A 307 -0.67 -5.90 -9.22
N ILE A 308 -1.00 -6.85 -8.32
CA ILE A 308 -0.96 -8.30 -8.63
C ILE A 308 -1.99 -8.64 -9.72
N ILE A 309 -3.22 -8.15 -9.59
CA ILE A 309 -4.26 -8.33 -10.60
C ILE A 309 -3.85 -7.69 -11.92
N ALA A 310 -3.29 -6.49 -11.91
CA ALA A 310 -2.78 -5.83 -13.10
C ALA A 310 -1.62 -6.60 -13.76
N ALA A 311 -0.73 -7.20 -12.97
CA ALA A 311 0.35 -8.05 -13.48
C ALA A 311 -0.16 -9.28 -14.22
N LEU A 312 -1.28 -9.87 -13.76
CA LEU A 312 -1.93 -11.02 -14.37
C LEU A 312 -2.85 -10.63 -15.54
N ASN A 313 -3.34 -9.39 -15.55
CA ASN A 313 -4.32 -8.90 -16.50
C ASN A 313 -3.86 -7.58 -17.15
N PRO A 314 -2.74 -7.62 -17.90
CA PRO A 314 -2.25 -6.45 -18.61
C PRO A 314 -3.27 -5.95 -19.64
N LYS A 315 -3.23 -4.66 -19.94
CA LYS A 315 -3.92 -4.09 -21.10
C LYS A 315 -3.18 -4.48 -22.36
N ASN A 316 -3.90 -4.96 -23.36
CA ASN A 316 -3.30 -5.19 -24.67
C ASN A 316 -2.96 -3.83 -25.31
N THR A 317 -1.71 -3.59 -25.58
CA THR A 317 -1.21 -2.34 -26.12
C THR A 317 -0.01 -2.60 -27.05
N PRO A 318 0.16 -1.86 -28.13
CA PRO A 318 1.38 -1.96 -28.95
C PRO A 318 2.56 -1.19 -28.33
N CYS A 319 2.35 -0.46 -27.24
CA CYS A 319 3.38 0.38 -26.61
C CYS A 319 4.52 -0.46 -26.03
N ILE A 320 5.73 0.05 -26.16
CA ILE A 320 6.95 -0.48 -25.52
C ILE A 320 7.78 0.60 -24.81
N TYR A 321 7.41 1.88 -24.96
CA TYR A 321 7.98 3.03 -24.25
C TYR A 321 6.87 3.81 -23.56
N TYR A 322 7.17 4.39 -22.40
CA TYR A 322 6.22 5.24 -21.66
C TYR A 322 6.95 6.24 -20.77
N PHE A 323 6.22 7.25 -20.34
CA PHE A 323 6.60 8.18 -19.29
C PHE A 323 5.35 8.88 -18.76
N HIS A 324 5.46 9.47 -17.56
CA HIS A 324 4.48 10.41 -17.04
C HIS A 324 4.98 11.82 -17.26
N ASP A 325 4.12 12.73 -17.69
CA ASP A 325 4.46 14.14 -17.79
C ASP A 325 4.41 14.82 -16.40
N ARG A 326 4.75 16.12 -16.36
CA ARG A 326 4.78 16.87 -15.09
C ARG A 326 3.41 17.05 -14.44
N ALA A 327 2.32 16.88 -15.18
CA ALA A 327 0.96 16.92 -14.68
C ALA A 327 0.46 15.53 -14.24
N GLY A 328 1.29 14.47 -14.38
CA GLY A 328 0.94 13.08 -14.06
C GLY A 328 0.27 12.35 -15.24
N GLY A 329 0.15 12.98 -16.41
CA GLY A 329 -0.42 12.35 -17.59
C GLY A 329 0.45 11.21 -18.11
N PHE A 330 -0.15 10.04 -18.35
CA PHE A 330 0.53 8.86 -18.90
C PHE A 330 0.64 8.95 -20.43
N HIS A 331 1.84 8.76 -20.95
CA HIS A 331 2.13 8.76 -22.37
C HIS A 331 2.88 7.49 -22.74
N CYS A 332 2.45 6.81 -23.81
CA CYS A 332 3.16 5.65 -24.32
C CYS A 332 3.32 5.68 -25.84
N THR A 333 4.33 4.98 -26.35
CA THR A 333 4.65 4.93 -27.79
C THR A 333 5.18 3.55 -28.18
N THR A 334 5.09 3.27 -29.48
CA THR A 334 5.54 2.03 -30.09
C THR A 334 7.03 2.11 -30.47
N THR A 335 7.49 3.30 -30.86
CA THR A 335 8.87 3.51 -31.35
C THR A 335 9.65 4.45 -30.45
N TYR A 336 10.98 4.26 -30.45
CA TYR A 336 11.88 5.15 -29.72
C TYR A 336 11.87 6.58 -30.30
N ALA A 337 11.70 6.75 -31.61
CA ALA A 337 11.65 8.06 -32.25
C ALA A 337 10.43 8.87 -31.75
N GLU A 338 9.26 8.25 -31.66
CA GLU A 338 8.04 8.86 -31.11
C GLU A 338 8.25 9.22 -29.62
N HIS A 339 8.85 8.31 -28.85
CA HIS A 339 9.15 8.54 -27.44
C HIS A 339 10.03 9.78 -27.25
N VAL A 340 11.12 9.89 -28.01
CA VAL A 340 12.00 11.06 -27.99
C VAL A 340 11.26 12.33 -28.39
N ALA A 341 10.39 12.28 -29.42
CA ALA A 341 9.60 13.43 -29.84
C ALA A 341 8.67 13.92 -28.72
N LEU A 342 7.99 12.99 -28.02
CA LEU A 342 7.16 13.33 -26.88
C LEU A 342 7.97 13.87 -25.70
N LEU A 343 9.12 13.28 -25.37
CA LEU A 343 10.02 13.80 -24.33
C LEU A 343 10.48 15.23 -24.63
N LYS A 344 10.77 15.55 -25.92
CA LYS A 344 11.08 16.94 -26.34
C LYS A 344 9.90 17.87 -26.09
N LYS A 345 8.70 17.44 -26.47
CA LYS A 345 7.46 18.23 -26.30
C LYS A 345 7.18 18.56 -24.82
N TYR A 346 7.25 17.58 -23.93
CA TYR A 346 6.81 17.72 -22.55
C TYR A 346 7.92 18.15 -21.58
N TYR A 347 9.17 17.82 -21.87
CA TYR A 347 10.30 18.06 -20.96
C TYR A 347 11.43 18.92 -21.57
N GLY A 348 11.37 19.23 -22.86
CA GLY A 348 12.48 19.88 -23.59
C GLY A 348 13.72 18.98 -23.67
N ARG A 349 13.58 17.66 -23.44
CA ARG A 349 14.65 16.66 -23.41
C ARG A 349 14.46 15.66 -24.55
N GLY A 350 15.54 15.16 -25.08
CA GLY A 350 15.56 14.15 -26.14
C GLY A 350 16.53 14.61 -27.25
N LYS A 351 17.69 13.98 -27.26
CA LYS A 351 18.67 14.08 -28.38
C LYS A 351 18.57 12.83 -29.23
#